data_a6ae2a7ae044913168c2c8f11ee63c89
#
_entry.id   a6ae2a7ae044913168c2c8f11ee63c89
#
_cell.length_a   1.000
_cell.length_b   1.000
_cell.length_c   1.000
_cell.angle_alpha   90.00
_cell.angle_beta   90.00
_cell.angle_gamma   90.00
#
_symmetry.space_group_name_H-M   'P 1'
#
loop_
_entity.id
_entity.type
_entity.pdbx_description
1 polymer ?
#
loop_
_entity_poly.entity_id
_entity_poly.type
_entity_poly.pdbx_seq_one_letter_code
_entity_poly.pdbx_strand_id
1 'polypeptide(L)'
;MKIDLIIKNIGKLVTMQGSFFPRIGKEMNKLDIIENAYIAISSGEIYEVGTGEDYLKLVDEHTKIDDANGLLVTPGLIDSHTHLVHGGSRENEFSKKLNGVPYIQILQEGGGILSTVNSTKNATFDELYDKAKKSLDRMLEFGVTTVEEKSGYGLELDTEMKQLEVAHKLNENHPVDLVHTFLGAHAIPPEYKGNNEAYIKLLVEEIMPKVKELDLAEFCDVFCEEGVFSVEESEYILSKAKELGYKLKIHADEIVPIGGAELAARLGCVSADHLMAASDEGLQDMSKKGVIANILPGTSFNLNKKSADGRKMIDMDVPVSLSSDYNPGSCPSENIQFVMQLGCLNLKMTPNEVLTAVTINAAHCIDRANEIGSIEVGKKADIAIFDAPNVEYLMYHFGINHIDRVYKEGKLVVENKHVVY
;
A
#
# COMPACT_ATOMS: atom_id res chain seq x y z
N MET A 1 1.74 -8.90 -34.49
CA MET A 1 1.43 -9.11 -33.07
C MET A 1 -0.07 -8.84 -32.92
N LYS A 2 -0.78 -9.61 -32.13
CA LYS A 2 -2.23 -9.48 -32.03
C LYS A 2 -2.57 -8.47 -30.91
N ILE A 3 -3.40 -7.48 -31.21
CA ILE A 3 -3.91 -6.56 -30.20
C ILE A 3 -5.22 -7.10 -29.63
N ASP A 4 -5.27 -7.28 -28.31
CA ASP A 4 -6.44 -7.88 -27.64
C ASP A 4 -7.49 -6.81 -27.29
N LEU A 5 -7.02 -5.61 -26.90
CA LEU A 5 -7.89 -4.51 -26.47
C LEU A 5 -7.33 -3.16 -26.90
N ILE A 6 -8.20 -2.28 -27.37
CA ILE A 6 -7.96 -0.85 -27.51
C ILE A 6 -8.88 -0.12 -26.53
N ILE A 7 -8.33 0.73 -25.66
CA ILE A 7 -9.07 1.72 -24.90
C ILE A 7 -8.88 3.05 -25.63
N LYS A 8 -9.94 3.58 -26.24
CA LYS A 8 -9.91 4.80 -27.06
C LYS A 8 -10.66 5.96 -26.42
N ASN A 9 -10.58 7.12 -27.06
CA ASN A 9 -11.31 8.33 -26.63
C ASN A 9 -11.04 8.68 -25.16
N ILE A 10 -9.78 8.59 -24.76
CA ILE A 10 -9.32 8.96 -23.42
C ILE A 10 -9.16 10.49 -23.40
N GLY A 11 -9.92 11.17 -22.55
CA GLY A 11 -9.85 12.64 -22.45
C GLY A 11 -8.50 13.12 -21.93
N LYS A 12 -8.06 12.56 -20.81
CA LYS A 12 -6.73 12.77 -20.24
C LYS A 12 -6.16 11.44 -19.79
N LEU A 13 -5.04 11.04 -20.37
CA LEU A 13 -4.26 9.87 -19.97
C LEU A 13 -3.07 10.32 -19.13
N VAL A 14 -3.06 9.95 -17.86
CA VAL A 14 -1.90 10.14 -16.98
C VAL A 14 -0.97 8.94 -17.16
N THR A 15 0.25 9.16 -17.68
CA THR A 15 1.17 8.06 -17.97
C THR A 15 2.17 7.78 -16.86
N MET A 16 2.58 8.77 -16.08
CA MET A 16 3.69 8.68 -15.11
C MET A 16 5.01 8.23 -15.71
N GLN A 17 5.22 8.44 -17.02
CA GLN A 17 6.30 7.89 -17.80
C GLN A 17 7.70 8.32 -17.33
N GLY A 18 8.72 7.45 -17.51
CA GLY A 18 10.13 7.78 -17.33
C GLY A 18 10.64 7.75 -15.89
N SER A 19 9.93 7.11 -14.98
CA SER A 19 10.27 7.10 -13.54
C SER A 19 11.09 5.87 -13.15
N PHE A 20 12.41 5.85 -13.47
CA PHE A 20 13.35 4.82 -13.02
C PHE A 20 13.65 4.87 -11.50
N PHE A 21 13.39 6.02 -10.88
CA PHE A 21 13.53 6.25 -9.45
C PHE A 21 12.24 6.87 -8.90
N PRO A 22 11.96 6.76 -7.59
CA PRO A 22 10.83 7.47 -7.00
C PRO A 22 10.92 8.98 -7.30
N ARG A 23 9.80 9.59 -7.63
CA ARG A 23 9.74 11.04 -7.86
C ARG A 23 9.87 11.79 -6.55
N ILE A 24 10.65 12.86 -6.53
CA ILE A 24 10.92 13.70 -5.36
C ILE A 24 10.60 15.16 -5.64
N GLY A 25 10.35 15.94 -4.60
CA GLY A 25 10.18 17.38 -4.69
C GLY A 25 9.22 17.77 -5.82
N LYS A 26 9.66 18.67 -6.69
CA LYS A 26 8.86 19.17 -7.83
C LYS A 26 8.53 18.10 -8.87
N GLU A 27 9.33 17.04 -8.97
CA GLU A 27 9.06 15.96 -9.92
C GLU A 27 7.76 15.22 -9.59
N MET A 28 7.30 15.22 -8.34
CA MET A 28 6.03 14.62 -7.95
C MET A 28 4.81 15.30 -8.61
N ASN A 29 4.95 16.52 -9.14
CA ASN A 29 3.90 17.21 -9.89
C ASN A 29 3.87 16.87 -11.38
N LYS A 30 4.81 16.11 -11.89
CA LYS A 30 4.85 15.72 -13.30
C LYS A 30 4.01 14.48 -13.52
N LEU A 31 2.94 14.57 -14.26
CA LEU A 31 2.04 13.45 -14.56
C LEU A 31 2.23 12.88 -15.97
N ASP A 32 2.89 13.64 -16.86
CA ASP A 32 3.10 13.29 -18.27
C ASP A 32 1.77 12.92 -18.96
N ILE A 33 0.86 13.94 -19.03
CA ILE A 33 -0.52 13.78 -19.52
C ILE A 33 -0.56 13.84 -21.04
N ILE A 34 -1.26 12.89 -21.66
CA ILE A 34 -1.59 12.86 -23.09
C ILE A 34 -3.11 13.09 -23.23
N GLU A 35 -3.50 14.09 -24.02
CA GLU A 35 -4.91 14.35 -24.32
C GLU A 35 -5.35 13.63 -25.59
N ASN A 36 -6.67 13.30 -25.67
CA ASN A 36 -7.25 12.55 -26.79
C ASN A 36 -6.48 11.28 -27.13
N ALA A 37 -6.16 10.51 -26.08
CA ALA A 37 -5.28 9.35 -26.15
C ALA A 37 -6.04 8.05 -26.43
N TYR A 38 -5.24 7.05 -26.81
CA TYR A 38 -5.62 5.65 -26.76
C TYR A 38 -4.51 4.79 -26.15
N ILE A 39 -4.87 3.60 -25.66
CA ILE A 39 -3.95 2.57 -25.19
C ILE A 39 -4.28 1.30 -25.98
N ALA A 40 -3.27 0.69 -26.60
CA ALA A 40 -3.33 -0.64 -27.19
C ALA A 40 -2.71 -1.66 -26.24
N ILE A 41 -3.39 -2.79 -26.03
CA ILE A 41 -3.00 -3.84 -25.09
C ILE A 41 -2.88 -5.16 -25.81
N SER A 42 -1.80 -5.89 -25.54
CA SER A 42 -1.51 -7.22 -26.07
C SER A 42 -1.00 -8.12 -24.97
N SER A 43 -1.61 -9.28 -24.77
CA SER A 43 -1.19 -10.30 -23.79
C SER A 43 -1.05 -9.76 -22.35
N GLY A 44 -1.93 -8.83 -21.96
CA GLY A 44 -1.94 -8.24 -20.61
C GLY A 44 -0.97 -7.08 -20.41
N GLU A 45 -0.16 -6.72 -21.42
CA GLU A 45 0.80 -5.65 -21.37
C GLU A 45 0.41 -4.47 -22.28
N ILE A 46 0.90 -3.29 -21.94
CA ILE A 46 0.76 -2.09 -22.76
C ILE A 46 1.66 -2.25 -23.99
N TYR A 47 1.02 -2.30 -25.15
CA TYR A 47 1.72 -2.44 -26.43
C TYR A 47 2.09 -1.08 -27.04
N GLU A 48 1.14 -0.14 -27.02
CA GLU A 48 1.32 1.18 -27.59
C GLU A 48 0.42 2.20 -26.89
N VAL A 49 0.91 3.42 -26.78
CA VAL A 49 0.13 4.60 -26.36
C VAL A 49 0.22 5.63 -27.49
N GLY A 50 -0.89 6.15 -27.92
CA GLY A 50 -0.95 7.14 -29.01
C GLY A 50 -2.12 8.11 -28.87
N THR A 51 -2.38 8.88 -29.91
CA THR A 51 -3.42 9.92 -29.91
C THR A 51 -4.36 9.81 -31.13
N GLY A 52 -5.56 10.35 -30.99
CA GLY A 52 -6.55 10.39 -32.04
C GLY A 52 -7.02 9.01 -32.50
N GLU A 53 -7.07 8.81 -33.81
CA GLU A 53 -7.58 7.58 -34.43
C GLU A 53 -6.45 6.65 -34.96
N ASP A 54 -5.19 6.89 -34.60
CA ASP A 54 -4.07 6.09 -35.10
C ASP A 54 -4.17 4.61 -34.68
N TYR A 55 -4.91 4.30 -33.62
CA TYR A 55 -5.22 2.93 -33.20
C TYR A 55 -5.93 2.09 -34.29
N LEU A 56 -6.61 2.74 -35.26
CA LEU A 56 -7.29 2.01 -36.35
C LEU A 56 -6.34 1.13 -37.19
N LYS A 57 -5.04 1.46 -37.21
CA LYS A 57 -4.00 0.67 -37.88
C LYS A 57 -3.68 -0.63 -37.14
N LEU A 58 -4.09 -0.72 -35.86
CA LEU A 58 -3.79 -1.84 -34.95
C LEU A 58 -4.98 -2.79 -34.80
N VAL A 59 -6.17 -2.40 -35.30
CA VAL A 59 -7.42 -3.14 -35.11
C VAL A 59 -7.55 -4.27 -36.15
N ASP A 60 -7.88 -5.47 -35.68
CA ASP A 60 -8.31 -6.60 -36.51
C ASP A 60 -9.68 -7.13 -36.03
N GLU A 61 -10.18 -8.22 -36.64
CA GLU A 61 -11.48 -8.81 -36.33
C GLU A 61 -11.59 -9.40 -34.89
N HIS A 62 -10.49 -9.55 -34.19
CA HIS A 62 -10.41 -10.09 -32.81
C HIS A 62 -10.16 -9.01 -31.76
N THR A 63 -9.81 -7.79 -32.18
CA THR A 63 -9.50 -6.70 -31.29
C THR A 63 -10.77 -6.15 -30.63
N LYS A 64 -10.84 -6.20 -29.32
CA LYS A 64 -11.90 -5.51 -28.55
C LYS A 64 -11.63 -4.02 -28.53
N ILE A 65 -12.67 -3.21 -28.60
CA ILE A 65 -12.58 -1.76 -28.52
C ILE A 65 -13.47 -1.29 -27.36
N ASP A 66 -12.89 -0.59 -26.41
CA ASP A 66 -13.60 0.09 -25.34
C ASP A 66 -13.46 1.60 -25.48
N ASP A 67 -14.54 2.32 -25.21
CA ASP A 67 -14.59 3.78 -25.30
C ASP A 67 -14.53 4.39 -23.89
N ALA A 68 -13.45 5.11 -23.59
CA ALA A 68 -13.30 5.81 -22.31
C ALA A 68 -14.19 7.06 -22.18
N ASN A 69 -15.00 7.38 -23.18
CA ASN A 69 -16.00 8.46 -23.17
C ASN A 69 -15.42 9.85 -22.77
N GLY A 70 -14.16 10.13 -23.08
CA GLY A 70 -13.49 11.37 -22.73
C GLY A 70 -13.09 11.48 -21.24
N LEU A 71 -13.16 10.39 -20.49
CA LEU A 71 -12.86 10.35 -19.06
C LEU A 71 -11.34 10.37 -18.78
N LEU A 72 -11.00 10.57 -17.50
CA LEU A 72 -9.65 10.48 -16.95
C LEU A 72 -9.22 9.01 -16.86
N VAL A 73 -8.03 8.69 -17.36
CA VAL A 73 -7.41 7.38 -17.24
C VAL A 73 -6.04 7.49 -16.58
N THR A 74 -5.76 6.63 -15.63
CA THR A 74 -4.49 6.58 -14.88
C THR A 74 -3.98 5.14 -14.81
N PRO A 75 -2.71 4.92 -14.39
CA PRO A 75 -2.31 3.61 -13.89
C PRO A 75 -3.25 3.15 -12.78
N GLY A 76 -3.41 1.85 -12.59
CA GLY A 76 -4.09 1.28 -11.44
C GLY A 76 -3.47 1.79 -10.14
N LEU A 77 -4.30 2.06 -9.14
CA LEU A 77 -3.85 2.53 -7.84
C LEU A 77 -3.17 1.41 -7.05
N ILE A 78 -2.23 1.78 -6.20
CA ILE A 78 -1.44 0.86 -5.38
C ILE A 78 -1.59 1.23 -3.92
N ASP A 79 -1.94 0.25 -3.09
CA ASP A 79 -1.96 0.39 -1.63
C ASP A 79 -0.73 -0.30 -1.04
N SER A 80 0.31 0.48 -0.76
CA SER A 80 1.64 -0.01 -0.42
C SER A 80 1.85 -0.30 1.08
N HIS A 81 0.76 -0.37 1.87
CA HIS A 81 0.79 -0.75 3.28
C HIS A 81 -0.60 -1.15 3.78
N THR A 82 -0.81 -2.42 4.01
CA THR A 82 -2.02 -2.94 4.65
C THR A 82 -1.71 -4.11 5.59
N HIS A 83 -2.62 -4.37 6.54
CA HIS A 83 -2.66 -5.57 7.35
C HIS A 83 -3.91 -6.38 6.95
N LEU A 84 -3.96 -6.75 5.68
CA LEU A 84 -5.15 -7.30 5.01
C LEU A 84 -5.71 -8.54 5.70
N VAL A 85 -4.84 -9.50 6.04
CA VAL A 85 -5.25 -10.79 6.60
C VAL A 85 -5.31 -10.72 8.13
N HIS A 86 -6.51 -10.56 8.67
CA HIS A 86 -6.73 -10.52 10.12
C HIS A 86 -8.10 -11.07 10.52
N GLY A 87 -8.18 -11.66 11.71
CA GLY A 87 -9.43 -12.11 12.30
C GLY A 87 -10.14 -11.00 13.07
N GLY A 88 -11.46 -11.17 13.27
CA GLY A 88 -12.28 -10.28 14.09
C GLY A 88 -12.39 -8.84 13.57
N SER A 89 -12.90 -7.97 14.42
CA SER A 89 -12.92 -6.52 14.22
C SER A 89 -12.90 -5.83 15.58
N ARG A 90 -12.72 -4.51 15.61
CA ARG A 90 -12.54 -3.76 16.87
C ARG A 90 -13.58 -2.65 17.04
N GLU A 91 -14.76 -2.78 16.42
CA GLU A 91 -15.86 -1.82 16.55
C GLU A 91 -16.34 -1.65 18.00
N ASN A 92 -16.20 -2.68 18.82
CA ASN A 92 -16.54 -2.60 20.26
C ASN A 92 -15.65 -1.59 21.02
N GLU A 93 -14.39 -1.39 20.56
CA GLU A 93 -13.50 -0.40 21.14
C GLU A 93 -13.83 1.02 20.68
N PHE A 94 -14.43 1.17 19.50
CA PHE A 94 -14.77 2.47 18.93
C PHE A 94 -15.68 3.27 19.86
N SER A 95 -16.77 2.66 20.34
CA SER A 95 -17.67 3.31 21.31
C SER A 95 -16.98 3.66 22.63
N LYS A 96 -16.06 2.82 23.11
CA LYS A 96 -15.28 3.11 24.32
C LYS A 96 -14.36 4.32 24.12
N LYS A 97 -13.65 4.37 22.97
CA LYS A 97 -12.79 5.51 22.62
C LYS A 97 -13.57 6.82 22.53
N LEU A 98 -14.74 6.81 21.89
CA LEU A 98 -15.62 7.99 21.80
C LEU A 98 -16.13 8.48 23.15
N ASN A 99 -16.35 7.57 24.10
CA ASN A 99 -16.74 7.89 25.47
C ASN A 99 -15.56 8.29 26.38
N GLY A 100 -14.35 8.45 25.80
CA GLY A 100 -13.17 8.90 26.53
C GLY A 100 -12.55 7.84 27.44
N VAL A 101 -12.86 6.56 27.25
CA VAL A 101 -12.19 5.48 27.99
C VAL A 101 -10.70 5.48 27.64
N PRO A 102 -9.80 5.56 28.63
CA PRO A 102 -8.37 5.56 28.38
C PRO A 102 -7.94 4.28 27.65
N TYR A 103 -7.02 4.42 26.70
CA TYR A 103 -6.52 3.28 25.92
C TYR A 103 -5.94 2.16 26.80
N ILE A 104 -5.26 2.51 27.88
CA ILE A 104 -4.72 1.55 28.83
C ILE A 104 -5.83 0.68 29.49
N GLN A 105 -7.00 1.26 29.75
CA GLN A 105 -8.14 0.51 30.26
C GLN A 105 -8.68 -0.45 29.19
N ILE A 106 -8.75 -0.01 27.92
CA ILE A 106 -9.17 -0.87 26.80
C ILE A 106 -8.23 -2.09 26.71
N LEU A 107 -6.91 -1.86 26.82
CA LEU A 107 -5.91 -2.95 26.83
C LEU A 107 -6.10 -3.92 28.02
N GLN A 108 -6.34 -3.38 29.23
CA GLN A 108 -6.57 -4.19 30.45
C GLN A 108 -7.85 -5.03 30.34
N GLU A 109 -8.83 -4.57 29.58
CA GLU A 109 -10.08 -5.30 29.29
C GLU A 109 -9.94 -6.29 28.11
N GLY A 110 -8.72 -6.55 27.64
CA GLY A 110 -8.42 -7.50 26.55
C GLY A 110 -8.63 -6.95 25.14
N GLY A 111 -8.71 -5.63 24.98
CA GLY A 111 -8.73 -4.94 23.69
C GLY A 111 -7.33 -4.69 23.11
N GLY A 112 -7.26 -3.81 22.11
CA GLY A 112 -6.02 -3.45 21.45
C GLY A 112 -5.53 -4.50 20.45
N ILE A 113 -4.24 -4.44 20.11
CA ILE A 113 -3.64 -5.34 19.12
C ILE A 113 -3.78 -6.82 19.50
N LEU A 114 -3.70 -7.14 20.79
CA LEU A 114 -3.80 -8.52 21.27
C LEU A 114 -5.21 -9.12 21.06
N SER A 115 -6.26 -8.29 21.02
CA SER A 115 -7.60 -8.75 20.62
C SER A 115 -7.61 -9.23 19.17
N THR A 116 -6.95 -8.52 18.27
CA THR A 116 -6.81 -8.93 16.87
C THR A 116 -5.93 -10.19 16.75
N VAL A 117 -4.83 -10.26 17.49
CA VAL A 117 -3.95 -11.44 17.55
C VAL A 117 -4.76 -12.68 17.95
N ASN A 118 -5.51 -12.61 19.04
CA ASN A 118 -6.34 -13.72 19.50
C ASN A 118 -7.41 -14.10 18.47
N SER A 119 -8.06 -13.13 17.84
CA SER A 119 -9.07 -13.39 16.81
C SER A 119 -8.45 -14.05 15.56
N THR A 120 -7.27 -13.62 15.15
CA THR A 120 -6.54 -14.18 14.00
C THR A 120 -6.05 -15.60 14.29
N LYS A 121 -5.54 -15.84 15.50
CA LYS A 121 -5.12 -17.16 15.95
C LYS A 121 -6.27 -18.17 15.93
N ASN A 122 -7.44 -17.77 16.42
CA ASN A 122 -8.62 -18.64 16.53
C ASN A 122 -9.40 -18.79 15.21
N ALA A 123 -9.23 -17.89 14.26
CA ALA A 123 -9.89 -17.98 12.95
C ALA A 123 -9.29 -19.11 12.11
N THR A 124 -10.15 -19.82 11.39
CA THR A 124 -9.73 -20.80 10.40
C THR A 124 -9.11 -20.12 9.18
N PHE A 125 -8.41 -20.89 8.35
CA PHE A 125 -7.87 -20.44 7.07
C PHE A 125 -8.97 -19.83 6.18
N ASP A 126 -10.08 -20.56 6.02
CA ASP A 126 -11.20 -20.13 5.17
C ASP A 126 -11.87 -18.84 5.68
N GLU A 127 -12.03 -18.68 6.99
CA GLU A 127 -12.59 -17.45 7.57
C GLU A 127 -11.69 -16.23 7.30
N LEU A 128 -10.37 -16.39 7.41
CA LEU A 128 -9.40 -15.32 7.07
C LEU A 128 -9.41 -15.03 5.57
N TYR A 129 -9.44 -16.08 4.74
CA TYR A 129 -9.48 -15.96 3.28
C TYR A 129 -10.74 -15.21 2.82
N ASP A 130 -11.91 -15.64 3.25
CA ASP A 130 -13.19 -15.04 2.84
C ASP A 130 -13.31 -13.58 3.26
N LYS A 131 -12.81 -13.25 4.45
CA LYS A 131 -12.79 -11.89 4.95
C LYS A 131 -11.85 -11.01 4.13
N ALA A 132 -10.61 -11.45 3.94
CA ALA A 132 -9.61 -10.70 3.18
C ALA A 132 -10.01 -10.54 1.71
N LYS A 133 -10.62 -11.58 1.09
CA LYS A 133 -11.17 -11.49 -0.26
C LYS A 133 -12.20 -10.36 -0.39
N LYS A 134 -13.13 -10.25 0.57
CA LYS A 134 -14.14 -9.16 0.56
C LYS A 134 -13.49 -7.78 0.66
N SER A 135 -12.40 -7.66 1.41
CA SER A 135 -11.66 -6.39 1.49
C SER A 135 -10.94 -6.08 0.18
N LEU A 136 -10.35 -7.10 -0.47
CA LEU A 136 -9.74 -6.94 -1.80
C LEU A 136 -10.77 -6.55 -2.86
N ASP A 137 -11.95 -7.18 -2.87
CA ASP A 137 -13.05 -6.80 -3.78
C ASP A 137 -13.39 -5.30 -3.63
N ARG A 138 -13.49 -4.79 -2.39
CA ARG A 138 -13.74 -3.37 -2.14
C ARG A 138 -12.57 -2.47 -2.55
N MET A 139 -11.32 -2.87 -2.26
CA MET A 139 -10.14 -2.12 -2.70
C MET A 139 -10.11 -2.02 -4.22
N LEU A 140 -10.40 -3.12 -4.92
CA LEU A 140 -10.49 -3.15 -6.38
C LEU A 140 -11.59 -2.22 -6.91
N GLU A 141 -12.77 -2.18 -6.28
CA GLU A 141 -13.85 -1.22 -6.60
C GLU A 141 -13.44 0.24 -6.43
N PHE A 142 -12.44 0.54 -5.58
CA PHE A 142 -11.83 1.87 -5.45
C PHE A 142 -10.64 2.10 -6.38
N GLY A 143 -10.31 1.16 -7.26
CA GLY A 143 -9.28 1.29 -8.30
C GLY A 143 -7.91 0.72 -7.92
N VAL A 144 -7.79 0.02 -6.78
CA VAL A 144 -6.53 -0.59 -6.34
C VAL A 144 -6.32 -1.89 -7.12
N THR A 145 -5.18 -2.00 -7.80
CA THR A 145 -4.79 -3.17 -8.60
C THR A 145 -3.65 -3.98 -7.97
N THR A 146 -2.96 -3.40 -7.00
CA THR A 146 -1.86 -4.05 -6.27
C THR A 146 -1.87 -3.59 -4.82
N VAL A 147 -1.67 -4.52 -3.88
CA VAL A 147 -1.69 -4.30 -2.43
C VAL A 147 -0.45 -4.91 -1.80
N GLU A 148 0.21 -4.20 -0.90
CA GLU A 148 1.14 -4.83 0.04
C GLU A 148 0.36 -5.36 1.24
N GLU A 149 0.54 -6.64 1.53
CA GLU A 149 -0.04 -7.32 2.69
C GLU A 149 1.05 -7.65 3.70
N LYS A 150 0.86 -7.24 4.94
CA LYS A 150 1.74 -7.52 6.06
C LYS A 150 1.09 -8.52 7.01
N SER A 151 1.83 -9.56 7.42
CA SER A 151 1.47 -10.38 8.58
C SER A 151 1.56 -9.57 9.89
N GLY A 152 1.74 -10.21 11.04
CA GLY A 152 2.00 -9.50 12.30
C GLY A 152 0.84 -9.52 13.29
N TYR A 153 -0.20 -10.29 13.01
CA TYR A 153 -1.22 -10.63 13.99
C TYR A 153 -1.15 -12.10 14.42
N GLY A 154 -0.05 -12.79 14.12
CA GLY A 154 0.23 -14.11 14.62
C GLY A 154 1.07 -14.09 15.88
N LEU A 155 2.20 -13.41 15.82
CA LEU A 155 3.23 -13.31 16.84
C LEU A 155 3.78 -14.69 17.30
N GLU A 156 3.47 -15.73 16.55
CA GLU A 156 3.94 -17.10 16.68
C GLU A 156 4.02 -17.78 15.31
N LEU A 157 4.78 -18.86 15.19
CA LEU A 157 5.08 -19.51 13.91
C LEU A 157 3.80 -19.86 13.11
N ASP A 158 2.93 -20.68 13.71
CA ASP A 158 1.79 -21.27 12.99
C ASP A 158 0.80 -20.19 12.49
N THR A 159 0.58 -19.13 13.26
CA THR A 159 -0.36 -18.09 12.88
C THR A 159 0.24 -17.09 11.90
N GLU A 160 1.52 -16.71 12.02
CA GLU A 160 2.22 -15.90 11.01
C GLU A 160 2.24 -16.62 9.66
N MET A 161 2.56 -17.92 9.66
CA MET A 161 2.52 -18.76 8.47
C MET A 161 1.12 -18.79 7.86
N LYS A 162 0.09 -19.03 8.68
CA LYS A 162 -1.31 -19.05 8.22
C LYS A 162 -1.73 -17.74 7.55
N GLN A 163 -1.34 -16.56 8.09
CA GLN A 163 -1.63 -15.27 7.46
C GLN A 163 -0.98 -15.16 6.07
N LEU A 164 0.31 -15.47 5.98
CA LEU A 164 1.04 -15.41 4.72
C LEU A 164 0.53 -16.43 3.69
N GLU A 165 0.20 -17.65 4.11
CA GLU A 165 -0.38 -18.68 3.24
C GLU A 165 -1.77 -18.27 2.72
N VAL A 166 -2.61 -17.61 3.54
CA VAL A 166 -3.88 -17.03 3.10
C VAL A 166 -3.64 -15.95 2.05
N ALA A 167 -2.67 -15.07 2.27
CA ALA A 167 -2.32 -14.02 1.32
C ALA A 167 -1.81 -14.60 -0.01
N HIS A 168 -0.94 -15.62 0.03
CA HIS A 168 -0.51 -16.34 -1.18
C HIS A 168 -1.68 -16.95 -1.93
N LYS A 169 -2.62 -17.59 -1.21
CA LYS A 169 -3.81 -18.19 -1.83
C LYS A 169 -4.72 -17.13 -2.47
N LEU A 170 -4.82 -15.96 -1.88
CA LEU A 170 -5.53 -14.82 -2.46
C LEU A 170 -4.82 -14.35 -3.73
N ASN A 171 -3.52 -14.18 -3.71
CA ASN A 171 -2.74 -13.76 -4.88
C ASN A 171 -2.87 -14.71 -6.09
N GLU A 172 -3.08 -16.02 -5.84
CA GLU A 172 -3.37 -17.00 -6.90
C GLU A 172 -4.78 -16.89 -7.50
N ASN A 173 -5.76 -16.43 -6.71
CA ASN A 173 -7.18 -16.54 -7.06
C ASN A 173 -7.92 -15.21 -7.18
N HIS A 174 -7.28 -14.09 -6.93
CA HIS A 174 -7.87 -12.75 -6.98
C HIS A 174 -7.15 -11.90 -8.03
N PRO A 175 -7.85 -11.00 -8.77
CA PRO A 175 -7.20 -10.13 -9.75
C PRO A 175 -6.16 -9.17 -9.17
N VAL A 176 -6.34 -8.69 -7.94
CA VAL A 176 -5.38 -7.79 -7.29
C VAL A 176 -4.09 -8.54 -6.97
N ASP A 177 -2.95 -8.02 -7.42
CA ASP A 177 -1.64 -8.58 -7.04
C ASP A 177 -1.34 -8.27 -5.57
N LEU A 178 -0.79 -9.25 -4.85
CA LEU A 178 -0.34 -9.09 -3.47
C LEU A 178 1.18 -9.16 -3.38
N VAL A 179 1.77 -8.23 -2.64
CA VAL A 179 3.18 -8.22 -2.26
C VAL A 179 3.27 -8.52 -0.76
N HIS A 180 4.01 -9.56 -0.40
CA HIS A 180 3.99 -10.12 0.96
C HIS A 180 5.14 -9.60 1.82
N THR A 181 4.80 -9.14 3.02
CA THR A 181 5.72 -8.64 4.04
C THR A 181 5.57 -9.41 5.35
N PHE A 182 6.66 -9.98 5.83
CA PHE A 182 6.70 -10.59 7.16
C PHE A 182 6.86 -9.50 8.23
N LEU A 183 5.93 -9.41 9.16
CA LEU A 183 5.92 -8.45 10.27
C LEU A 183 5.74 -9.16 11.64
N GLY A 184 6.42 -10.28 11.88
CA GLY A 184 6.38 -10.93 13.20
C GLY A 184 6.81 -10.02 14.35
N ALA A 185 7.60 -8.99 14.06
CA ALA A 185 7.99 -7.95 15.02
C ALA A 185 6.99 -6.76 15.08
N HIS A 186 5.68 -7.06 15.19
CA HIS A 186 4.61 -6.05 15.27
C HIS A 186 4.23 -5.71 16.73
N ALA A 187 4.34 -6.66 17.63
CA ALA A 187 4.10 -6.48 19.07
C ALA A 187 4.85 -7.54 19.86
N ILE A 188 4.91 -7.34 21.18
CA ILE A 188 5.47 -8.36 22.10
C ILE A 188 4.32 -9.23 22.61
N PRO A 189 4.33 -10.54 22.36
CA PRO A 189 3.32 -11.46 22.91
C PRO A 189 3.31 -11.45 24.44
N PRO A 190 2.15 -11.66 25.09
CA PRO A 190 2.02 -11.62 26.55
C PRO A 190 3.00 -12.54 27.28
N GLU A 191 3.30 -13.72 26.74
CA GLU A 191 4.22 -14.70 27.28
C GLU A 191 5.69 -14.26 27.30
N TYR A 192 6.04 -13.25 26.46
CA TYR A 192 7.36 -12.65 26.41
C TYR A 192 7.43 -11.25 27.05
N LYS A 193 6.36 -10.82 27.72
CA LYS A 193 6.30 -9.49 28.34
C LYS A 193 7.46 -9.31 29.33
N GLY A 194 8.29 -8.30 29.10
CA GLY A 194 9.49 -8.01 29.90
C GLY A 194 10.70 -8.87 29.53
N ASN A 195 10.62 -9.67 28.47
CA ASN A 195 11.72 -10.47 27.95
C ASN A 195 11.74 -10.42 26.42
N ASN A 196 11.91 -9.23 25.86
CA ASN A 196 11.97 -9.00 24.42
C ASN A 196 13.05 -9.84 23.74
N GLU A 197 14.20 -10.01 24.41
CA GLU A 197 15.33 -10.79 23.88
C GLU A 197 14.92 -12.23 23.51
N ALA A 198 14.14 -12.89 24.36
CA ALA A 198 13.66 -14.25 24.07
C ALA A 198 12.70 -14.28 22.86
N TYR A 199 11.83 -13.27 22.73
CA TYR A 199 10.94 -13.18 21.57
C TYR A 199 11.72 -12.86 20.28
N ILE A 200 12.64 -11.91 20.33
CA ILE A 200 13.51 -11.56 19.20
C ILE A 200 14.32 -12.80 18.74
N LYS A 201 14.81 -13.59 19.69
CA LYS A 201 15.52 -14.84 19.38
C LYS A 201 14.60 -15.82 18.62
N LEU A 202 13.36 -16.02 19.08
CA LEU A 202 12.37 -16.85 18.39
C LEU A 202 12.10 -16.33 16.96
N LEU A 203 11.90 -15.04 16.81
CA LEU A 203 11.68 -14.41 15.49
C LEU A 203 12.84 -14.68 14.54
N VAL A 204 14.06 -14.43 14.99
CA VAL A 204 15.26 -14.42 14.13
C VAL A 204 15.80 -15.83 13.87
N GLU A 205 15.70 -16.74 14.84
CA GLU A 205 16.29 -18.08 14.72
C GLU A 205 15.29 -19.12 14.18
N GLU A 206 13.98 -18.90 14.32
CA GLU A 206 12.96 -19.90 13.97
C GLU A 206 11.95 -19.37 12.93
N ILE A 207 11.20 -18.29 13.24
CA ILE A 207 10.06 -17.87 12.40
C ILE A 207 10.54 -17.29 11.08
N MET A 208 11.39 -16.26 11.12
CA MET A 208 11.88 -15.54 9.94
C MET A 208 12.62 -16.45 8.94
N PRO A 209 13.53 -17.36 9.39
CA PRO A 209 14.15 -18.33 8.49
C PRO A 209 13.15 -19.29 7.85
N LYS A 210 12.11 -19.71 8.59
CA LYS A 210 11.07 -20.61 8.06
C LYS A 210 10.20 -19.94 7.01
N VAL A 211 9.78 -18.70 7.25
CA VAL A 211 9.05 -17.87 6.27
C VAL A 211 9.87 -17.71 4.98
N LYS A 212 11.19 -17.49 5.12
CA LYS A 212 12.10 -17.35 3.97
C LYS A 212 12.32 -18.66 3.23
N GLU A 213 12.50 -19.77 3.94
CA GLU A 213 12.66 -21.12 3.36
C GLU A 213 11.47 -21.48 2.45
N LEU A 214 10.27 -21.08 2.84
CA LEU A 214 9.01 -21.34 2.11
C LEU A 214 8.64 -20.23 1.12
N ASP A 215 9.50 -19.23 0.96
CA ASP A 215 9.31 -18.09 0.05
C ASP A 215 7.96 -17.36 0.25
N LEU A 216 7.52 -17.22 1.51
CA LEU A 216 6.22 -16.65 1.86
C LEU A 216 6.23 -15.12 1.99
N ALA A 217 7.39 -14.48 2.02
CA ALA A 217 7.51 -13.03 2.05
C ALA A 217 8.79 -12.53 1.39
N GLU A 218 8.68 -11.40 0.68
CA GLU A 218 9.81 -10.71 0.04
C GLU A 218 10.42 -9.67 0.96
N PHE A 219 9.59 -9.07 1.81
CA PHE A 219 9.95 -8.00 2.73
C PHE A 219 9.90 -8.48 4.17
N CYS A 220 10.70 -7.82 5.02
CA CYS A 220 10.59 -7.90 6.47
C CYS A 220 10.43 -6.50 7.04
N ASP A 221 9.52 -6.37 7.99
CA ASP A 221 9.17 -5.11 8.64
C ASP A 221 9.26 -5.27 10.17
N VAL A 222 9.42 -4.16 10.89
CA VAL A 222 9.46 -4.11 12.35
C VAL A 222 8.74 -2.85 12.85
N PHE A 223 8.00 -2.96 13.94
CA PHE A 223 7.42 -1.80 14.62
C PHE A 223 8.44 -1.20 15.61
N CYS A 224 9.22 -0.26 15.10
CA CYS A 224 10.24 0.48 15.86
C CYS A 224 9.57 1.64 16.60
N GLU A 225 9.21 1.40 17.87
CA GLU A 225 8.47 2.37 18.68
C GLU A 225 8.75 2.18 20.17
N GLU A 226 8.65 3.26 20.94
CA GLU A 226 8.81 3.19 22.39
C GLU A 226 7.80 2.20 23.02
N GLY A 227 8.31 1.28 23.82
CA GLY A 227 7.48 0.26 24.48
C GLY A 227 7.12 -0.95 23.62
N VAL A 228 7.59 -1.02 22.36
CA VAL A 228 7.49 -2.18 21.47
C VAL A 228 8.88 -2.71 21.16
N PHE A 229 9.53 -2.27 20.09
CA PHE A 229 10.93 -2.60 19.79
C PHE A 229 11.76 -1.31 19.76
N SER A 230 12.86 -1.30 20.52
CA SER A 230 13.83 -0.19 20.49
C SER A 230 14.55 -0.10 19.14
N VAL A 231 15.27 0.99 18.92
CA VAL A 231 16.10 1.18 17.71
C VAL A 231 17.14 0.06 17.59
N GLU A 232 17.78 -0.32 18.70
CA GLU A 232 18.80 -1.37 18.73
C GLU A 232 18.20 -2.75 18.45
N GLU A 233 17.03 -3.07 19.05
CA GLU A 233 16.30 -4.30 18.80
C GLU A 233 15.84 -4.38 17.33
N SER A 234 15.30 -3.29 16.80
CA SER A 234 14.87 -3.16 15.41
C SER A 234 16.04 -3.31 14.44
N GLU A 235 17.19 -2.67 14.73
CA GLU A 235 18.40 -2.82 13.93
C GLU A 235 18.89 -4.26 13.87
N TYR A 236 18.86 -4.96 15.01
CA TYR A 236 19.25 -6.36 15.07
C TYR A 236 18.31 -7.24 14.22
N ILE A 237 16.98 -7.10 14.38
CA ILE A 237 15.98 -7.89 13.64
C ILE A 237 16.14 -7.64 12.13
N LEU A 238 16.17 -6.37 11.70
CA LEU A 238 16.25 -6.01 10.28
C LEU A 238 17.62 -6.40 9.67
N SER A 239 18.71 -6.34 10.44
CA SER A 239 20.00 -6.81 9.96
C SER A 239 19.99 -8.31 9.70
N LYS A 240 19.35 -9.10 10.56
CA LYS A 240 19.16 -10.54 10.35
C LYS A 240 18.23 -10.85 9.17
N ALA A 241 17.18 -10.07 8.99
CA ALA A 241 16.32 -10.16 7.80
C ALA A 241 17.13 -9.91 6.52
N LYS A 242 17.97 -8.88 6.51
CA LYS A 242 18.86 -8.56 5.39
C LYS A 242 19.85 -9.68 5.06
N GLU A 243 20.45 -10.31 6.09
CA GLU A 243 21.33 -11.48 5.95
C GLU A 243 20.61 -12.66 5.28
N LEU A 244 19.31 -12.83 5.54
CA LEU A 244 18.44 -13.84 4.91
C LEU A 244 17.96 -13.45 3.51
N GLY A 245 18.25 -12.23 3.04
CA GLY A 245 17.87 -11.74 1.71
C GLY A 245 16.45 -11.15 1.63
N TYR A 246 15.88 -10.71 2.73
CA TYR A 246 14.68 -9.87 2.72
C TYR A 246 15.01 -8.43 2.30
N LYS A 247 14.09 -7.78 1.60
CA LYS A 247 14.03 -6.32 1.49
C LYS A 247 13.46 -5.77 2.79
N LEU A 248 13.89 -4.58 3.20
CA LEU A 248 13.58 -4.05 4.52
C LEU A 248 12.54 -2.94 4.45
N LYS A 249 11.61 -2.96 5.40
CA LYS A 249 10.68 -1.88 5.73
C LYS A 249 10.69 -1.62 7.24
N ILE A 250 10.08 -0.53 7.68
CA ILE A 250 10.03 -0.20 9.11
C ILE A 250 8.83 0.70 9.40
N HIS A 251 7.99 0.33 10.37
CA HIS A 251 7.09 1.29 11.03
C HIS A 251 7.96 2.15 11.95
N ALA A 252 8.01 3.44 11.70
CA ALA A 252 8.99 4.34 12.30
C ALA A 252 8.35 5.62 12.84
N ASP A 253 8.73 5.99 14.06
CA ASP A 253 8.40 7.29 14.66
C ASP A 253 6.88 7.62 14.53
N GLU A 254 6.02 6.64 14.78
CA GLU A 254 4.57 6.80 14.69
C GLU A 254 4.05 7.62 15.86
N ILE A 255 4.55 7.37 17.08
CA ILE A 255 4.07 8.00 18.31
C ILE A 255 5.10 8.96 18.87
N VAL A 256 6.34 8.49 19.01
CA VAL A 256 7.46 9.28 19.54
C VAL A 256 8.70 9.22 18.66
N PRO A 257 9.51 10.29 18.62
CA PRO A 257 10.71 10.36 17.77
C PRO A 257 11.87 9.58 18.43
N ILE A 258 11.91 8.27 18.23
CA ILE A 258 12.98 7.44 18.81
C ILE A 258 14.18 7.23 17.87
N GLY A 259 14.09 7.66 16.60
CA GLY A 259 15.15 7.51 15.61
C GLY A 259 14.90 6.38 14.61
N GLY A 260 13.64 6.01 14.39
CA GLY A 260 13.23 5.02 13.39
C GLY A 260 13.55 5.45 11.96
N ALA A 261 13.36 6.73 11.63
CA ALA A 261 13.67 7.29 10.32
C ALA A 261 15.19 7.25 10.03
N GLU A 262 16.02 7.58 11.01
CA GLU A 262 17.49 7.47 10.94
C GLU A 262 17.93 6.02 10.75
N LEU A 263 17.29 5.10 11.46
CA LEU A 263 17.56 3.65 11.31
C LEU A 263 17.20 3.17 9.89
N ALA A 264 16.04 3.57 9.37
CA ALA A 264 15.61 3.24 8.01
C ALA A 264 16.67 3.67 6.98
N ALA A 265 17.16 4.90 7.10
CA ALA A 265 18.20 5.44 6.21
C ALA A 265 19.52 4.67 6.36
N ARG A 266 19.94 4.35 7.59
CA ARG A 266 21.19 3.62 7.89
C ARG A 266 21.19 2.21 7.33
N LEU A 267 20.09 1.48 7.44
CA LEU A 267 19.95 0.11 6.93
C LEU A 267 19.67 0.06 5.42
N GLY A 268 19.20 1.18 4.84
CA GLY A 268 18.76 1.25 3.45
C GLY A 268 17.43 0.51 3.26
N CYS A 269 16.47 0.77 4.13
CA CYS A 269 15.11 0.29 3.95
C CYS A 269 14.50 0.83 2.65
N VAL A 270 13.59 0.07 2.05
CA VAL A 270 12.84 0.54 0.87
C VAL A 270 11.89 1.65 1.28
N SER A 271 11.18 1.49 2.38
CA SER A 271 10.34 2.53 2.99
C SER A 271 10.48 2.61 4.50
N ALA A 272 10.13 3.77 5.04
CA ALA A 272 9.79 3.97 6.43
C ALA A 272 8.35 4.49 6.48
N ASP A 273 7.54 3.86 7.29
CA ASP A 273 6.09 4.01 7.27
C ASP A 273 5.63 4.79 8.51
N HIS A 274 4.51 5.54 8.43
CA HIS A 274 3.95 6.48 9.42
C HIS A 274 4.67 7.82 9.54
N LEU A 275 5.82 7.90 10.19
CA LEU A 275 6.69 9.09 10.30
C LEU A 275 6.02 10.35 10.90
N MET A 276 4.99 10.18 11.75
CA MET A 276 4.27 11.32 12.35
C MET A 276 5.13 12.13 13.30
N ALA A 277 6.12 11.49 13.94
CA ALA A 277 7.04 12.09 14.87
C ALA A 277 8.50 12.17 14.35
N ALA A 278 8.75 11.80 13.09
CA ALA A 278 10.09 11.76 12.52
C ALA A 278 10.84 13.08 12.66
N SER A 279 12.12 13.01 12.99
CA SER A 279 13.01 14.16 13.13
C SER A 279 13.40 14.75 11.75
N ASP A 280 13.83 16.02 11.74
CA ASP A 280 14.36 16.65 10.53
C ASP A 280 15.63 15.97 10.03
N GLU A 281 16.46 15.47 10.96
CA GLU A 281 17.67 14.73 10.64
C GLU A 281 17.34 13.39 9.97
N GLY A 282 16.40 12.62 10.53
CA GLY A 282 15.93 11.38 9.95
C GLY A 282 15.36 11.57 8.54
N LEU A 283 14.54 12.61 8.33
CA LEU A 283 14.00 12.94 7.00
C LEU A 283 15.11 13.33 6.02
N GLN A 284 16.13 14.08 6.44
CA GLN A 284 17.28 14.39 5.60
C GLN A 284 18.09 13.16 5.21
N ASP A 285 18.27 12.24 6.14
CA ASP A 285 19.00 10.99 5.88
C ASP A 285 18.23 10.06 4.97
N MET A 286 16.89 9.96 5.13
CA MET A 286 16.00 9.26 4.21
C MET A 286 16.09 9.85 2.79
N SER A 287 16.04 11.18 2.63
CA SER A 287 16.19 11.86 1.34
C SER A 287 17.51 11.50 0.66
N LYS A 288 18.65 11.59 1.38
CA LYS A 288 19.98 11.25 0.85
C LYS A 288 20.10 9.78 0.41
N LYS A 289 19.36 8.88 1.07
CA LYS A 289 19.39 7.42 0.81
C LYS A 289 18.31 6.94 -0.15
N GLY A 290 17.36 7.80 -0.50
CA GLY A 290 16.22 7.45 -1.35
C GLY A 290 15.21 6.54 -0.67
N VAL A 291 15.16 6.53 0.68
CA VAL A 291 14.15 5.80 1.44
C VAL A 291 12.80 6.50 1.31
N ILE A 292 11.77 5.75 0.95
CA ILE A 292 10.44 6.30 0.69
C ILE A 292 9.72 6.53 2.03
N ALA A 293 9.20 7.74 2.22
CA ALA A 293 8.28 8.06 3.30
C ALA A 293 6.87 7.58 2.91
N ASN A 294 6.41 6.48 3.46
CA ASN A 294 5.08 5.96 3.23
C ASN A 294 4.13 6.51 4.30
N ILE A 295 3.32 7.49 3.94
CA ILE A 295 2.45 8.20 4.88
C ILE A 295 1.06 7.57 4.89
N LEU A 296 0.51 7.41 6.10
CA LEU A 296 -0.74 6.69 6.37
C LEU A 296 -1.80 7.63 6.97
N PRO A 297 -2.34 8.58 6.16
CA PRO A 297 -3.19 9.64 6.71
C PRO A 297 -4.55 9.14 7.24
N GLY A 298 -5.00 7.95 6.80
CA GLY A 298 -6.21 7.32 7.30
C GLY A 298 -6.12 6.97 8.79
N THR A 299 -4.96 6.47 9.22
CA THR A 299 -4.66 6.15 10.62
C THR A 299 -4.70 7.39 11.50
N SER A 300 -3.98 8.44 11.12
CA SER A 300 -4.00 9.72 11.86
C SER A 300 -5.40 10.30 11.95
N PHE A 301 -6.17 10.24 10.85
CA PHE A 301 -7.55 10.73 10.80
C PHE A 301 -8.46 9.94 11.75
N ASN A 302 -8.47 8.61 11.67
CA ASN A 302 -9.35 7.76 12.49
C ASN A 302 -8.99 7.84 13.99
N LEU A 303 -7.71 8.00 14.31
CA LEU A 303 -7.23 8.17 15.69
C LEU A 303 -7.34 9.61 16.19
N ASN A 304 -7.78 10.56 15.38
CA ASN A 304 -7.81 11.99 15.66
C ASN A 304 -6.45 12.52 16.18
N LYS A 305 -5.37 12.12 15.49
CA LYS A 305 -3.98 12.50 15.77
C LYS A 305 -3.44 13.45 14.71
N LYS A 306 -2.34 14.12 15.03
CA LYS A 306 -1.61 14.91 14.04
C LYS A 306 -1.05 13.97 12.97
N SER A 307 -1.28 14.29 11.69
CA SER A 307 -0.68 13.56 10.57
C SER A 307 0.81 13.89 10.44
N ALA A 308 1.55 13.03 9.77
CA ALA A 308 2.89 13.34 9.28
C ALA A 308 2.88 14.59 8.38
N ASP A 309 3.99 15.29 8.30
CA ASP A 309 4.09 16.54 7.51
C ASP A 309 4.52 16.24 6.07
N GLY A 310 3.56 15.77 5.25
CA GLY A 310 3.81 15.40 3.87
C GLY A 310 4.35 16.55 3.03
N ARG A 311 3.88 17.79 3.26
CA ARG A 311 4.40 18.97 2.54
C ARG A 311 5.89 19.17 2.82
N LYS A 312 6.28 19.12 4.10
CA LYS A 312 7.67 19.25 4.52
C LYS A 312 8.55 18.16 3.91
N MET A 313 8.10 16.90 3.92
CA MET A 313 8.85 15.77 3.35
C MET A 313 9.12 16.00 1.87
N ILE A 314 8.11 16.42 1.09
CA ILE A 314 8.28 16.74 -0.34
C ILE A 314 9.25 17.91 -0.52
N ASP A 315 9.13 18.97 0.28
CA ASP A 315 10.02 20.14 0.21
C ASP A 315 11.48 19.83 0.60
N MET A 316 11.71 18.72 1.33
CA MET A 316 13.03 18.18 1.69
C MET A 316 13.53 17.12 0.69
N ASP A 317 12.88 16.97 -0.46
CA ASP A 317 13.20 15.95 -1.48
C ASP A 317 13.16 14.50 -0.95
N VAL A 318 12.35 14.22 0.07
CA VAL A 318 12.04 12.84 0.47
C VAL A 318 11.01 12.29 -0.52
N PRO A 319 11.21 11.11 -1.13
CA PRO A 319 10.17 10.51 -1.95
C PRO A 319 8.99 10.09 -1.07
N VAL A 320 7.77 10.50 -1.45
CA VAL A 320 6.56 10.24 -0.66
C VAL A 320 5.63 9.26 -1.37
N SER A 321 5.14 8.26 -0.65
CA SER A 321 4.05 7.36 -0.99
C SER A 321 2.89 7.58 -0.01
N LEU A 322 1.67 7.24 -0.42
CA LEU A 322 0.47 7.23 0.42
C LEU A 322 -0.16 5.85 0.39
N SER A 323 -0.62 5.37 1.53
CA SER A 323 -1.36 4.10 1.66
C SER A 323 -2.40 4.14 2.77
N SER A 324 -3.26 3.11 2.81
CA SER A 324 -4.41 3.11 3.70
C SER A 324 -4.06 2.78 5.14
N ASP A 325 -3.09 1.91 5.36
CA ASP A 325 -2.91 1.20 6.63
C ASP A 325 -4.17 0.42 7.01
N TYR A 326 -4.82 -0.23 6.02
CA TYR A 326 -6.02 -0.99 6.32
C TYR A 326 -5.77 -2.03 7.40
N ASN A 327 -6.38 -1.83 8.56
CA ASN A 327 -6.28 -2.70 9.72
C ASN A 327 -7.49 -2.50 10.65
N PRO A 328 -7.81 -3.45 11.54
CA PRO A 328 -9.01 -3.35 12.40
C PRO A 328 -8.88 -2.34 13.53
N GLY A 329 -7.68 -1.84 13.84
CA GLY A 329 -7.41 -1.01 15.02
C GLY A 329 -7.41 0.48 14.78
N SER A 330 -6.68 0.91 13.79
CA SER A 330 -6.37 2.30 13.51
C SER A 330 -6.92 2.82 12.19
N CYS A 331 -7.17 1.95 11.19
CA CYS A 331 -7.76 2.36 9.92
C CYS A 331 -8.60 1.25 9.28
N PRO A 332 -9.84 1.01 9.73
CA PRO A 332 -10.72 -0.01 9.14
C PRO A 332 -11.41 0.48 7.85
N SER A 333 -10.62 0.91 6.87
CA SER A 333 -11.11 1.48 5.60
C SER A 333 -10.28 1.01 4.42
N GLU A 334 -10.95 0.41 3.43
CA GLU A 334 -10.37 -0.04 2.16
C GLU A 334 -10.38 1.08 1.09
N ASN A 335 -10.78 2.30 1.44
CA ASN A 335 -11.00 3.39 0.50
C ASN A 335 -9.73 4.21 0.26
N ILE A 336 -8.92 3.81 -0.73
CA ILE A 336 -7.70 4.54 -1.11
C ILE A 336 -8.01 5.95 -1.65
N GLN A 337 -9.18 6.18 -2.30
CA GLN A 337 -9.55 7.50 -2.77
C GLN A 337 -9.78 8.47 -1.61
N PHE A 338 -10.27 7.99 -0.46
CA PHE A 338 -10.33 8.81 0.75
C PHE A 338 -8.93 9.16 1.29
N VAL A 339 -8.00 8.21 1.25
CA VAL A 339 -6.58 8.46 1.58
C VAL A 339 -5.99 9.55 0.69
N MET A 340 -6.25 9.50 -0.63
CA MET A 340 -5.85 10.53 -1.60
C MET A 340 -6.39 11.91 -1.22
N GLN A 341 -7.66 11.99 -0.85
CA GLN A 341 -8.30 13.24 -0.43
C GLN A 341 -7.69 13.77 0.88
N LEU A 342 -7.38 12.91 1.84
CA LEU A 342 -6.62 13.29 3.06
C LEU A 342 -5.22 13.78 2.72
N GLY A 343 -4.56 13.22 1.71
CA GLY A 343 -3.29 13.71 1.18
C GLY A 343 -3.35 15.18 0.79
N CYS A 344 -4.40 15.59 0.08
CA CYS A 344 -4.62 17.00 -0.26
C CYS A 344 -5.02 17.84 0.96
N LEU A 345 -6.02 17.41 1.72
CA LEU A 345 -6.66 18.24 2.75
C LEU A 345 -5.80 18.37 4.01
N ASN A 346 -5.20 17.25 4.46
CA ASN A 346 -4.47 17.20 5.73
C ASN A 346 -2.97 17.37 5.53
N LEU A 347 -2.38 16.75 4.50
CA LEU A 347 -0.93 16.75 4.28
C LEU A 347 -0.46 17.90 3.37
N LYS A 348 -1.39 18.69 2.80
CA LYS A 348 -1.10 19.83 1.91
C LYS A 348 -0.36 19.44 0.63
N MET A 349 -0.57 18.22 0.16
CA MET A 349 -0.06 17.78 -1.12
C MET A 349 -0.97 18.29 -2.26
N THR A 350 -0.38 18.58 -3.41
CA THR A 350 -1.18 18.90 -4.60
C THR A 350 -1.86 17.65 -5.16
N PRO A 351 -2.95 17.76 -5.95
CA PRO A 351 -3.55 16.60 -6.60
C PRO A 351 -2.57 15.73 -7.38
N ASN A 352 -1.60 16.34 -8.06
CA ASN A 352 -0.60 15.63 -8.84
C ASN A 352 0.38 14.85 -7.95
N GLU A 353 0.84 15.46 -6.85
CA GLU A 353 1.71 14.81 -5.87
C GLU A 353 1.02 13.61 -5.23
N VAL A 354 -0.27 13.74 -4.92
CA VAL A 354 -1.08 12.65 -4.37
C VAL A 354 -1.21 11.50 -5.37
N LEU A 355 -1.52 11.78 -6.64
CA LEU A 355 -1.64 10.73 -7.65
C LEU A 355 -0.29 10.02 -7.86
N THR A 356 0.82 10.77 -7.89
CA THR A 356 2.18 10.20 -7.94
C THR A 356 2.44 9.28 -6.74
N ALA A 357 1.98 9.67 -5.55
CA ALA A 357 2.19 8.93 -4.30
C ALA A 357 1.43 7.59 -4.23
N VAL A 358 0.29 7.44 -4.93
CA VAL A 358 -0.51 6.21 -4.96
C VAL A 358 -0.36 5.41 -6.26
N THR A 359 0.59 5.81 -7.12
CA THR A 359 0.91 5.12 -8.37
C THR A 359 2.39 4.79 -8.43
N ILE A 360 3.21 5.60 -9.12
CA ILE A 360 4.61 5.26 -9.37
C ILE A 360 5.47 5.24 -8.09
N ASN A 361 5.28 6.15 -7.14
CA ASN A 361 6.03 6.10 -5.89
C ASN A 361 5.60 4.92 -5.00
N ALA A 362 4.30 4.59 -4.99
CA ALA A 362 3.82 3.37 -4.33
C ALA A 362 4.37 2.10 -5.00
N ALA A 363 4.50 2.08 -6.34
CA ALA A 363 5.14 0.97 -7.04
C ALA A 363 6.61 0.79 -6.63
N HIS A 364 7.34 1.89 -6.46
CA HIS A 364 8.71 1.84 -5.90
C HIS A 364 8.73 1.37 -4.44
N CYS A 365 7.74 1.78 -3.64
CA CYS A 365 7.63 1.39 -2.23
C CYS A 365 7.49 -0.13 -2.02
N ILE A 366 6.97 -0.83 -3.04
CA ILE A 366 6.81 -2.29 -3.05
C ILE A 366 7.73 -3.01 -4.06
N ASP A 367 8.72 -2.28 -4.61
CA ASP A 367 9.69 -2.78 -5.61
C ASP A 367 9.03 -3.43 -6.84
N ARG A 368 8.02 -2.75 -7.41
CA ARG A 368 7.27 -3.16 -8.63
C ARG A 368 7.24 -2.07 -9.71
N ALA A 369 8.00 -0.99 -9.57
CA ALA A 369 7.97 0.14 -10.50
C ALA A 369 8.41 -0.22 -11.93
N ASN A 370 9.12 -1.32 -12.13
CA ASN A 370 9.47 -1.83 -13.46
C ASN A 370 8.27 -2.48 -14.18
N GLU A 371 7.23 -2.88 -13.45
CA GLU A 371 6.10 -3.65 -13.97
C GLU A 371 4.80 -2.84 -13.98
N ILE A 372 4.59 -1.98 -12.97
CA ILE A 372 3.34 -1.24 -12.73
C ILE A 372 3.61 0.21 -12.29
N GLY A 373 2.55 0.97 -11.99
CA GLY A 373 2.61 2.34 -11.47
C GLY A 373 2.75 3.43 -12.53
N SER A 374 2.96 3.04 -13.79
CA SER A 374 2.94 3.94 -14.94
C SER A 374 2.38 3.23 -16.18
N ILE A 375 1.89 4.01 -17.15
CA ILE A 375 1.40 3.50 -18.43
C ILE A 375 2.54 3.65 -19.45
N GLU A 376 3.33 2.62 -19.57
CA GLU A 376 4.49 2.54 -20.45
C GLU A 376 4.51 1.21 -21.21
N VAL A 377 5.01 1.23 -22.45
CA VAL A 377 5.13 0.02 -23.27
C VAL A 377 5.92 -1.07 -22.54
N GLY A 378 5.36 -2.28 -22.49
CA GLY A 378 5.95 -3.45 -21.85
C GLY A 378 5.61 -3.61 -20.36
N LYS A 379 4.90 -2.66 -19.75
CA LYS A 379 4.36 -2.81 -18.39
C LYS A 379 2.99 -3.46 -18.43
N LYS A 380 2.56 -4.03 -17.28
CA LYS A 380 1.23 -4.59 -17.09
C LYS A 380 0.16 -3.54 -17.39
N ALA A 381 -0.88 -3.94 -18.10
CA ALA A 381 -2.01 -3.09 -18.41
C ALA A 381 -2.99 -3.02 -17.20
N ASP A 382 -2.50 -2.49 -16.09
CA ASP A 382 -3.25 -2.18 -14.88
C ASP A 382 -3.72 -0.73 -14.97
N ILE A 383 -5.01 -0.53 -15.24
CA ILE A 383 -5.57 0.77 -15.66
C ILE A 383 -6.84 1.07 -14.87
N ALA A 384 -6.93 2.30 -14.35
CA ALA A 384 -8.14 2.83 -13.73
C ALA A 384 -8.74 3.96 -14.59
N ILE A 385 -10.03 3.84 -14.90
CA ILE A 385 -10.84 4.86 -15.58
C ILE A 385 -11.75 5.51 -14.55
N PHE A 386 -11.69 6.83 -14.44
CA PHE A 386 -12.45 7.61 -13.46
C PHE A 386 -13.53 8.44 -14.12
N ASP A 387 -14.73 8.42 -13.58
CA ASP A 387 -15.80 9.38 -13.88
C ASP A 387 -15.42 10.77 -13.34
N ALA A 388 -14.41 11.33 -13.97
CA ALA A 388 -13.82 12.63 -13.65
C ALA A 388 -13.16 13.22 -14.90
N PRO A 389 -13.19 14.53 -15.11
CA PRO A 389 -12.57 15.18 -16.27
C PRO A 389 -11.04 15.39 -16.11
N ASN A 390 -10.53 15.35 -14.88
CA ASN A 390 -9.13 15.59 -14.55
C ASN A 390 -8.80 15.19 -13.11
N VAL A 391 -7.51 15.20 -12.75
CA VAL A 391 -6.99 14.81 -11.43
C VAL A 391 -7.46 15.76 -10.32
N GLU A 392 -7.57 17.06 -10.62
CA GLU A 392 -8.04 18.06 -9.66
C GLU A 392 -9.48 17.77 -9.22
N TYR A 393 -10.37 17.41 -10.17
CA TYR A 393 -11.75 17.06 -9.87
C TYR A 393 -11.84 15.81 -8.98
N LEU A 394 -11.02 14.80 -9.25
CA LEU A 394 -10.97 13.56 -8.47
C LEU A 394 -10.66 13.83 -6.99
N MET A 395 -9.77 14.77 -6.69
CA MET A 395 -9.43 15.15 -5.32
C MET A 395 -10.42 16.12 -4.70
N TYR A 396 -10.97 17.06 -5.52
CA TYR A 396 -11.91 18.09 -5.08
C TYR A 396 -13.28 17.53 -4.70
N HIS A 397 -13.82 16.63 -5.52
CA HIS A 397 -15.14 16.02 -5.32
C HIS A 397 -15.02 14.80 -4.41
N PHE A 398 -14.77 15.07 -3.12
CA PHE A 398 -14.41 14.08 -2.12
C PHE A 398 -15.59 13.27 -1.56
N GLY A 399 -15.30 12.10 -0.98
CA GLY A 399 -16.24 11.27 -0.22
C GLY A 399 -17.07 10.32 -1.08
N ILE A 400 -16.80 10.24 -2.39
CA ILE A 400 -17.47 9.30 -3.29
C ILE A 400 -16.43 8.44 -4.04
N ASN A 401 -16.89 7.31 -4.58
CA ASN A 401 -16.10 6.49 -5.48
C ASN A 401 -16.24 7.02 -6.92
N HIS A 402 -15.12 7.42 -7.52
CA HIS A 402 -15.06 7.93 -8.89
C HIS A 402 -14.72 6.85 -9.93
N ILE A 403 -14.51 5.59 -9.56
CA ILE A 403 -14.23 4.54 -10.54
C ILE A 403 -15.41 4.36 -11.49
N ASP A 404 -15.11 4.33 -12.78
CA ASP A 404 -16.00 3.87 -13.85
C ASP A 404 -15.66 2.41 -14.20
N ARG A 405 -14.40 2.16 -14.55
CA ARG A 405 -13.87 0.82 -14.88
C ARG A 405 -12.46 0.63 -14.36
N VAL A 406 -12.11 -0.64 -14.08
CA VAL A 406 -10.73 -1.06 -13.79
C VAL A 406 -10.36 -2.23 -14.69
N TYR A 407 -9.17 -2.14 -15.28
CA TYR A 407 -8.53 -3.24 -16.00
C TYR A 407 -7.34 -3.73 -15.21
N LYS A 408 -7.23 -5.04 -15.08
CA LYS A 408 -6.08 -5.75 -14.53
C LYS A 408 -5.46 -6.63 -15.60
N GLU A 409 -4.20 -6.35 -15.96
CA GLU A 409 -3.54 -7.01 -17.08
C GLU A 409 -4.43 -7.04 -18.34
N GLY A 410 -5.06 -5.90 -18.65
CA GLY A 410 -5.95 -5.74 -19.80
C GLY A 410 -7.29 -6.45 -19.72
N LYS A 411 -7.62 -7.10 -18.61
CA LYS A 411 -8.95 -7.71 -18.38
C LYS A 411 -9.82 -6.76 -17.58
N LEU A 412 -11.07 -6.55 -18.02
CA LEU A 412 -12.03 -5.77 -17.26
C LEU A 412 -12.39 -6.52 -15.97
N VAL A 413 -12.15 -5.91 -14.81
CA VAL A 413 -12.38 -6.49 -13.49
C VAL A 413 -13.34 -5.68 -12.63
N VAL A 414 -13.55 -4.41 -12.96
CA VAL A 414 -14.59 -3.55 -12.37
C VAL A 414 -15.31 -2.79 -13.46
N GLU A 415 -16.62 -2.77 -13.40
CA GLU A 415 -17.49 -1.97 -14.26
C GLU A 415 -18.59 -1.30 -13.42
N ASN A 416 -18.81 0.01 -13.63
CA ASN A 416 -19.83 0.77 -12.89
C ASN A 416 -19.66 0.61 -11.34
N LYS A 417 -18.43 0.64 -10.85
CA LYS A 417 -18.07 0.54 -9.41
C LYS A 417 -18.29 -0.84 -8.78
N HIS A 418 -18.52 -1.88 -9.57
CA HIS A 418 -18.74 -3.26 -9.09
C HIS A 418 -17.78 -4.23 -9.75
N VAL A 419 -17.28 -5.19 -8.98
CA VAL A 419 -16.43 -6.28 -9.50
C VAL A 419 -17.20 -7.15 -10.49
N VAL A 420 -16.53 -7.58 -11.59
CA VAL A 420 -17.13 -8.32 -12.70
C VAL A 420 -16.28 -9.52 -13.16
N TYR A 421 -15.30 -9.94 -12.35
CA TYR A 421 -14.42 -11.07 -12.67
C TYR A 421 -14.91 -12.39 -12.10
#